data_df7770a9745f5863ee22f1467168ca57
#
_entry.id   df7770a9745f5863ee22f1467168ca57
#
_cell.length_a   1.000
_cell.length_b   1.000
_cell.length_c   1.000
_cell.angle_alpha   90.00
_cell.angle_beta   90.00
_cell.angle_gamma   90.00
#
_symmetry.space_group_name_H-M   'P 1'
#
loop_
_entity.id
_entity.type
_entity.pdbx_description
1 polymer ?
#
loop_
_entity_poly.entity_id
_entity_poly.type
_entity_poly.pdbx_seq_one_letter_code
_entity_poly.pdbx_strand_id
1 'polypeptide(L)'
;NRGVSLAVISGSANISGSVTLPDGNALFVKSGSLGIGGDVNMACVVYNYGKLYILGNLNVDWSKTKYISDRDGEDNDMRTGYSLKNGQTIGTVDAYLYIGGTNDLKFYGYVQNFGEIYSNAGMRVRGWCNMPGSAIMSDTAFINFKNAKAHFGGTVDLNSNAFYNGENSVFDCGGDYTYGIVTINLGSFAAAGNVEMNKIN
;
A
#
# COMPACT_ATOMS: atom_id res chain seq x y z
N ASN A 1 9.10 19.81 -5.34
CA ASN A 1 9.08 19.05 -6.61
C ASN A 1 9.42 17.59 -6.31
N ARG A 2 8.45 16.69 -6.43
CA ARG A 2 8.73 15.26 -6.38
C ARG A 2 9.29 14.82 -7.72
N GLY A 3 10.47 14.22 -7.70
CA GLY A 3 11.00 13.49 -8.84
C GLY A 3 10.31 12.12 -8.97
N VAL A 4 10.22 11.58 -10.17
CA VAL A 4 9.96 10.18 -10.42
C VAL A 4 11.29 9.54 -10.75
N SER A 5 11.75 8.58 -9.93
CA SER A 5 13.04 7.91 -10.16
C SER A 5 12.95 6.75 -11.12
N LEU A 6 11.80 6.06 -11.12
CA LEU A 6 11.54 4.95 -12.01
C LEU A 6 10.10 5.01 -12.48
N ALA A 7 9.89 5.11 -13.80
CA ALA A 7 8.56 5.17 -14.40
C ALA A 7 8.43 4.22 -15.59
N VAL A 8 7.32 3.49 -15.63
CA VAL A 8 6.81 2.83 -16.84
C VAL A 8 5.52 3.53 -17.24
N ILE A 9 5.55 4.26 -18.34
CA ILE A 9 4.40 5.03 -18.82
C ILE A 9 3.50 4.14 -19.68
N SER A 10 4.11 3.25 -20.47
CA SER A 10 3.41 2.25 -21.30
C SER A 10 4.37 1.13 -21.70
N GLY A 11 3.83 0.01 -22.19
CA GLY A 11 4.63 -1.14 -22.59
C GLY A 11 5.13 -1.96 -21.41
N SER A 12 6.23 -2.68 -21.58
CA SER A 12 6.79 -3.57 -20.56
C SER A 12 8.27 -3.34 -20.36
N ALA A 13 8.72 -3.35 -19.12
CA ALA A 13 10.12 -3.28 -18.75
C ALA A 13 10.46 -4.37 -17.72
N ASN A 14 11.67 -4.92 -17.82
CA ASN A 14 12.17 -5.91 -16.86
C ASN A 14 13.58 -5.52 -16.40
N ILE A 15 13.78 -5.59 -15.09
CA ILE A 15 15.06 -5.38 -14.41
C ILE A 15 15.39 -6.70 -13.71
N SER A 16 16.47 -7.38 -14.08
CA SER A 16 16.83 -8.69 -13.53
C SER A 16 17.35 -8.65 -12.10
N GLY A 17 17.89 -7.52 -11.68
CA GLY A 17 18.48 -7.33 -10.35
C GLY A 17 17.61 -6.51 -9.41
N SER A 18 18.23 -6.08 -8.31
CA SER A 18 17.61 -5.18 -7.32
C SER A 18 17.64 -3.72 -7.78
N VAL A 19 16.70 -2.94 -7.27
CA VAL A 19 16.57 -1.50 -7.55
C VAL A 19 16.67 -0.73 -6.25
N THR A 20 17.48 0.34 -6.23
CA THR A 20 17.49 1.30 -5.15
C THR A 20 17.07 2.67 -5.68
N LEU A 21 16.02 3.23 -5.12
CA LEU A 21 15.51 4.53 -5.51
C LEU A 21 15.96 5.60 -4.51
N PRO A 22 16.40 6.78 -4.99
CA PRO A 22 16.73 7.91 -4.12
C PRO A 22 15.54 8.35 -3.25
N ASP A 23 15.87 8.88 -2.08
CA ASP A 23 14.88 9.41 -1.15
C ASP A 23 14.03 10.52 -1.79
N GLY A 24 12.75 10.55 -1.46
CA GLY A 24 11.83 11.59 -1.91
C GLY A 24 11.25 11.42 -3.32
N ASN A 25 11.58 10.34 -4.02
CA ASN A 25 11.10 10.06 -5.37
C ASN A 25 10.02 8.97 -5.39
N ALA A 26 9.34 8.78 -6.52
CA ALA A 26 8.27 7.78 -6.66
C ALA A 26 8.68 6.65 -7.60
N LEU A 27 8.18 5.45 -7.31
CA LEU A 27 8.05 4.35 -8.26
C LEU A 27 6.67 4.47 -8.93
N PHE A 28 6.65 4.61 -10.26
CA PHE A 28 5.43 4.89 -11.00
C PHE A 28 5.23 3.94 -12.18
N VAL A 29 4.14 3.18 -12.17
CA VAL A 29 3.67 2.39 -13.31
C VAL A 29 2.33 2.95 -13.75
N LYS A 30 2.31 3.70 -14.88
CA LYS A 30 1.08 4.34 -15.38
C LYS A 30 0.20 3.33 -16.11
N SER A 31 0.79 2.57 -17.04
CA SER A 31 0.15 1.48 -17.74
C SER A 31 1.22 0.48 -18.22
N GLY A 32 0.80 -0.72 -18.63
CA GLY A 32 1.75 -1.76 -19.02
C GLY A 32 2.30 -2.52 -17.81
N SER A 33 3.56 -2.95 -17.86
CA SER A 33 4.14 -3.78 -16.80
C SER A 33 5.60 -3.44 -16.47
N LEU A 34 5.95 -3.55 -15.19
CA LEU A 34 7.32 -3.51 -14.69
C LEU A 34 7.60 -4.77 -13.87
N GLY A 35 8.61 -5.55 -14.30
CA GLY A 35 9.16 -6.66 -13.54
C GLY A 35 10.50 -6.28 -12.92
N ILE A 36 10.70 -6.60 -11.63
CA ILE A 36 11.96 -6.45 -10.91
C ILE A 36 12.31 -7.79 -10.28
N GLY A 37 13.44 -8.38 -10.69
CA GLY A 37 13.86 -9.71 -10.28
C GLY A 37 14.46 -9.80 -8.88
N GLY A 38 14.91 -8.69 -8.33
CA GLY A 38 15.47 -8.59 -6.98
C GLY A 38 14.65 -7.72 -6.05
N ASP A 39 15.30 -7.21 -5.01
CA ASP A 39 14.69 -6.32 -4.02
C ASP A 39 14.51 -4.90 -4.57
N VAL A 40 13.48 -4.21 -4.09
CA VAL A 40 13.29 -2.77 -4.25
C VAL A 40 13.55 -2.09 -2.92
N ASN A 41 14.57 -1.23 -2.87
CA ASN A 41 14.91 -0.43 -1.69
C ASN A 41 14.53 1.02 -1.98
N MET A 42 13.66 1.60 -1.16
CA MET A 42 13.11 2.93 -1.40
C MET A 42 12.70 3.64 -0.12
N ALA A 43 12.63 4.97 -0.19
CA ALA A 43 12.05 5.82 0.84
C ALA A 43 11.05 6.78 0.18
N CYS A 44 10.08 6.24 -0.55
CA CYS A 44 9.19 7.02 -1.40
C CYS A 44 7.84 6.31 -1.60
N VAL A 45 6.98 6.88 -2.43
CA VAL A 45 5.63 6.41 -2.69
C VAL A 45 5.59 5.49 -3.91
N VAL A 46 4.76 4.45 -3.85
CA VAL A 46 4.46 3.58 -4.99
C VAL A 46 3.11 3.97 -5.59
N TYR A 47 3.12 4.35 -6.87
CA TYR A 47 1.92 4.51 -7.70
C TYR A 47 1.92 3.41 -8.76
N ASN A 48 1.08 2.43 -8.59
CA ASN A 48 0.91 1.36 -9.57
C ASN A 48 -0.49 1.42 -10.18
N TYR A 49 -0.57 1.82 -11.44
CA TYR A 49 -1.81 1.86 -12.22
C TYR A 49 -1.79 0.86 -13.38
N GLY A 50 -0.77 0.00 -13.42
CA GLY A 50 -0.60 -1.10 -14.35
C GLY A 50 -0.27 -2.39 -13.61
N LYS A 51 0.77 -3.09 -14.07
CA LYS A 51 1.23 -4.34 -13.45
C LYS A 51 2.65 -4.17 -12.91
N LEU A 52 2.82 -4.33 -11.61
CA LEU A 52 4.13 -4.26 -10.94
C LEU A 52 4.43 -5.61 -10.29
N TYR A 53 5.53 -6.22 -10.70
CA TYR A 53 6.03 -7.47 -10.16
C TYR A 53 7.38 -7.24 -9.50
N ILE A 54 7.48 -7.46 -8.20
CA ILE A 54 8.73 -7.44 -7.43
C ILE A 54 8.93 -8.87 -6.92
N LEU A 55 9.91 -9.60 -7.47
CA LEU A 55 10.15 -10.99 -7.07
C LEU A 55 10.88 -11.09 -5.73
N GLY A 56 11.63 -10.06 -5.36
CA GLY A 56 12.26 -9.92 -4.05
C GLY A 56 11.39 -9.13 -3.05
N ASN A 57 12.04 -8.48 -2.10
CA ASN A 57 11.40 -7.69 -1.07
C ASN A 57 11.11 -6.25 -1.55
N LEU A 58 10.03 -5.66 -1.08
CA LEU A 58 9.82 -4.21 -1.14
C LEU A 58 10.18 -3.61 0.22
N ASN A 59 11.40 -3.10 0.31
CA ASN A 59 11.95 -2.50 1.52
C ASN A 59 11.71 -0.99 1.50
N VAL A 60 10.76 -0.52 2.29
CA VAL A 60 10.46 0.90 2.43
C VAL A 60 11.10 1.45 3.71
N ASP A 61 12.04 2.38 3.59
CA ASP A 61 12.61 3.09 4.74
C ASP A 61 11.65 4.20 5.20
N TRP A 62 10.71 3.85 6.05
CA TRP A 62 9.70 4.76 6.55
C TRP A 62 10.25 5.88 7.45
N SER A 63 11.47 5.73 8.00
CA SER A 63 12.12 6.81 8.76
C SER A 63 12.45 8.01 7.89
N LYS A 64 12.65 7.79 6.60
CA LYS A 64 12.95 8.80 5.60
C LYS A 64 11.71 9.31 4.88
N THR A 65 10.64 8.50 4.81
CA THR A 65 9.41 8.88 4.11
C THR A 65 8.59 9.95 4.84
N LYS A 66 8.81 10.13 6.14
CA LYS A 66 8.07 11.10 6.97
C LYS A 66 8.17 12.57 6.51
N TYR A 67 9.14 12.89 5.67
CA TYR A 67 9.36 14.26 5.18
C TYR A 67 8.89 14.50 3.74
N ILE A 68 8.27 13.51 3.11
CA ILE A 68 7.79 13.64 1.73
C ILE A 68 6.35 14.10 1.77
N SER A 69 6.11 15.38 1.57
CA SER A 69 4.77 15.97 1.50
C SER A 69 4.00 15.51 0.27
N ASP A 70 2.72 15.16 0.41
CA ASP A 70 1.84 14.77 -0.69
C ASP A 70 1.10 15.94 -1.34
N ARG A 71 1.18 17.11 -0.77
CA ARG A 71 0.53 18.31 -1.26
C ARG A 71 1.48 19.49 -1.37
N ASP A 72 1.21 20.35 -2.35
CA ASP A 72 1.94 21.57 -2.65
C ASP A 72 2.25 22.41 -1.42
N GLY A 73 3.48 22.27 -0.90
CA GLY A 73 4.10 23.23 0.01
C GLY A 73 3.63 23.31 1.45
N GLU A 74 2.69 22.48 1.90
CA GLU A 74 2.35 22.40 3.31
C GLU A 74 3.16 21.30 4.01
N ASP A 75 3.63 21.57 5.24
CA ASP A 75 4.30 20.62 6.15
C ASP A 75 3.33 19.50 6.59
N ASN A 76 2.80 18.76 5.65
CA ASN A 76 1.92 17.66 5.95
C ASN A 76 2.74 16.45 6.40
N ASP A 77 2.48 16.03 7.62
CA ASP A 77 2.95 14.76 8.14
C ASP A 77 2.58 13.64 7.15
N MET A 78 3.58 12.95 6.61
CA MET A 78 3.41 11.85 5.63
C MET A 78 2.51 10.73 6.11
N ARG A 79 2.19 10.69 7.40
CA ARG A 79 1.19 9.76 7.93
C ARG A 79 -0.19 9.98 7.32
N THR A 80 -0.48 11.18 6.79
CA THR A 80 -1.75 11.52 6.14
C THR A 80 -1.70 11.44 4.61
N GLY A 81 -0.56 11.09 4.02
CA GLY A 81 -0.39 10.86 2.58
C GLY A 81 -0.37 9.37 2.21
N TYR A 82 -0.44 9.05 0.90
CA TYR A 82 -0.28 7.64 0.50
C TYR A 82 1.18 7.20 0.62
N SER A 83 1.39 5.95 1.03
CA SER A 83 2.62 5.22 0.77
C SER A 83 2.49 4.27 -0.43
N LEU A 84 1.28 3.76 -0.65
CA LEU A 84 0.96 2.91 -1.80
C LEU A 84 -0.42 3.28 -2.35
N LYS A 85 -0.48 3.51 -3.66
CA LYS A 85 -1.73 3.58 -4.41
C LYS A 85 -1.68 2.57 -5.55
N ASN A 86 -2.51 1.53 -5.46
CA ASN A 86 -2.63 0.47 -6.45
C ASN A 86 -3.96 0.59 -7.20
N GLY A 87 -3.92 1.05 -8.43
CA GLY A 87 -5.09 1.39 -9.25
C GLY A 87 -5.59 2.82 -9.07
N GLN A 88 -6.56 3.20 -9.87
CA GLN A 88 -7.10 4.58 -9.90
C GLN A 88 -8.60 4.66 -9.78
N THR A 89 -9.33 3.69 -10.31
CA THR A 89 -10.76 3.78 -10.54
C THR A 89 -11.52 2.77 -9.71
N ILE A 90 -12.48 3.26 -8.91
CA ILE A 90 -13.33 2.40 -8.09
C ILE A 90 -14.13 1.44 -8.99
N GLY A 91 -14.04 0.17 -8.67
CA GLY A 91 -14.78 -0.89 -9.37
C GLY A 91 -14.10 -1.48 -10.61
N THR A 92 -12.98 -0.93 -11.04
CA THR A 92 -12.12 -1.51 -12.09
C THR A 92 -10.88 -2.13 -11.46
N VAL A 93 -10.56 -3.38 -11.85
CA VAL A 93 -9.40 -4.12 -11.34
C VAL A 93 -8.31 -4.13 -12.41
N ASP A 94 -7.77 -2.96 -12.74
CA ASP A 94 -6.79 -2.79 -13.82
C ASP A 94 -5.35 -2.87 -13.33
N ALA A 95 -5.11 -2.65 -12.03
CA ALA A 95 -3.80 -2.66 -11.45
C ALA A 95 -3.52 -3.97 -10.71
N TYR A 96 -2.32 -4.47 -10.87
CA TYR A 96 -1.84 -5.67 -10.19
C TYR A 96 -0.47 -5.42 -9.58
N LEU A 97 -0.33 -5.67 -8.28
CA LEU A 97 0.92 -5.60 -7.53
C LEU A 97 1.25 -6.97 -6.95
N TYR A 98 2.40 -7.51 -7.33
CA TYR A 98 2.94 -8.75 -6.77
C TYR A 98 4.26 -8.48 -6.05
N ILE A 99 4.40 -8.99 -4.82
CA ILE A 99 5.62 -8.92 -4.01
C ILE A 99 5.94 -10.33 -3.51
N GLY A 100 7.04 -10.90 -4.04
CA GLY A 100 7.46 -12.27 -3.77
C GLY A 100 8.30 -12.42 -2.51
N GLY A 101 8.90 -11.34 -2.01
CA GLY A 101 9.70 -11.37 -0.78
C GLY A 101 8.86 -11.58 0.48
N THR A 102 9.54 -11.90 1.58
CA THR A 102 8.91 -12.25 2.86
C THR A 102 9.13 -11.22 3.96
N ASN A 103 9.86 -10.14 3.71
CA ASN A 103 10.01 -9.03 4.64
C ASN A 103 8.72 -8.21 4.70
N ASP A 104 8.20 -7.96 5.91
CA ASP A 104 7.01 -7.14 6.10
C ASP A 104 7.10 -5.80 5.35
N LEU A 105 6.05 -5.49 4.62
CA LEU A 105 5.86 -4.19 4.00
C LEU A 105 5.64 -3.13 5.08
N LYS A 106 6.43 -2.07 5.07
CA LYS A 106 6.34 -1.02 6.08
C LYS A 106 5.95 0.31 5.43
N PHE A 107 4.74 0.76 5.67
CA PHE A 107 4.23 2.00 5.11
C PHE A 107 4.05 3.06 6.21
N TYR A 108 4.64 4.24 5.99
CA TYR A 108 4.49 5.37 6.90
C TYR A 108 3.18 6.12 6.67
N GLY A 109 2.72 6.26 5.44
CA GLY A 109 1.42 6.76 5.04
C GLY A 109 0.41 5.63 4.85
N TYR A 110 -0.80 5.97 4.42
CA TYR A 110 -1.86 4.98 4.21
C TYR A 110 -1.77 4.28 2.84
N VAL A 111 -2.55 3.19 2.70
CA VAL A 111 -2.62 2.36 1.50
C VAL A 111 -4.00 2.47 0.87
N GLN A 112 -4.05 2.73 -0.44
CA GLN A 112 -5.25 2.63 -1.25
C GLN A 112 -5.11 1.51 -2.28
N ASN A 113 -6.04 0.59 -2.29
CA ASN A 113 -6.12 -0.49 -3.26
C ASN A 113 -7.43 -0.43 -4.05
N PHE A 114 -7.32 -0.20 -5.36
CA PHE A 114 -8.42 -0.26 -6.33
C PHE A 114 -8.31 -1.49 -7.24
N GLY A 115 -7.16 -2.18 -7.21
CA GLY A 115 -6.84 -3.34 -8.02
C GLY A 115 -6.61 -4.60 -7.20
N GLU A 116 -5.61 -5.38 -7.58
CA GLU A 116 -5.18 -6.56 -6.84
C GLU A 116 -3.79 -6.33 -6.24
N ILE A 117 -3.63 -6.65 -4.95
CA ILE A 117 -2.35 -6.77 -4.26
C ILE A 117 -2.17 -8.22 -3.84
N TYR A 118 -1.03 -8.79 -4.17
CA TYR A 118 -0.60 -10.09 -3.69
C TYR A 118 0.81 -9.98 -3.12
N SER A 119 0.97 -10.29 -1.84
CA SER A 119 2.25 -10.26 -1.15
C SER A 119 2.46 -11.53 -0.35
N ASN A 120 3.66 -12.14 -0.46
CA ASN A 120 4.06 -13.24 0.43
C ASN A 120 4.39 -12.76 1.85
N ALA A 121 4.61 -11.47 2.03
CA ALA A 121 4.90 -10.83 3.31
C ALA A 121 3.66 -10.33 4.03
N GLY A 122 3.80 -10.00 5.30
CA GLY A 122 2.86 -9.19 6.05
C GLY A 122 2.96 -7.70 5.72
N MET A 123 2.17 -6.89 6.44
CA MET A 123 2.14 -5.44 6.23
C MET A 123 2.00 -4.71 7.55
N ARG A 124 2.71 -3.58 7.69
CA ARG A 124 2.53 -2.62 8.78
C ARG A 124 2.28 -1.24 8.23
N VAL A 125 1.20 -0.61 8.66
CA VAL A 125 0.83 0.75 8.25
C VAL A 125 0.76 1.66 9.46
N ARG A 126 1.48 2.78 9.45
CA ARG A 126 1.46 3.76 10.56
C ARG A 126 0.59 4.97 10.28
N GLY A 127 0.35 5.27 9.02
CA GLY A 127 -0.40 6.45 8.62
C GLY A 127 -1.87 6.17 8.42
N TRP A 128 -2.60 7.23 8.18
CA TRP A 128 -4.04 7.21 7.96
C TRP A 128 -4.45 8.22 6.89
N CYS A 129 -5.59 7.98 6.28
CA CYS A 129 -6.22 8.91 5.37
C CYS A 129 -6.88 10.04 6.17
N ASN A 130 -6.54 11.29 5.87
CA ASN A 130 -7.21 12.45 6.40
C ASN A 130 -8.07 13.07 5.30
N MET A 131 -9.31 12.59 5.15
CA MET A 131 -10.29 13.17 4.22
C MET A 131 -11.31 13.98 4.99
N PRO A 132 -11.18 15.33 5.04
CA PRO A 132 -12.18 16.19 5.66
C PRO A 132 -13.56 15.99 5.00
N GLY A 133 -14.57 15.70 5.80
CA GLY A 133 -15.95 15.51 5.34
C GLY A 133 -16.37 14.07 5.02
N SER A 134 -15.48 13.10 5.12
CA SER A 134 -15.82 11.68 5.01
C SER A 134 -15.60 10.98 6.35
N ALA A 135 -16.68 10.77 7.10
CA ALA A 135 -16.62 10.02 8.37
C ALA A 135 -16.18 8.55 8.19
N ILE A 136 -16.26 8.02 6.96
CA ILE A 136 -15.94 6.62 6.64
C ILE A 136 -14.47 6.45 6.30
N MET A 137 -13.79 7.49 5.83
CA MET A 137 -12.39 7.40 5.36
C MET A 137 -11.39 8.14 6.23
N SER A 138 -11.84 8.92 7.22
CA SER A 138 -10.95 9.51 8.22
C SER A 138 -10.32 8.40 9.07
N ASP A 139 -9.04 8.58 9.36
CA ASP A 139 -8.27 7.68 10.20
C ASP A 139 -8.10 6.24 9.65
N THR A 140 -8.32 6.03 8.35
CA THR A 140 -8.21 4.72 7.72
C THR A 140 -6.81 4.48 7.18
N ALA A 141 -6.15 3.44 7.69
CA ALA A 141 -4.80 3.05 7.27
C ALA A 141 -4.78 2.26 5.96
N PHE A 142 -5.78 1.40 5.75
CA PHE A 142 -5.91 0.60 4.54
C PHE A 142 -7.31 0.72 3.98
N ILE A 143 -7.40 1.15 2.72
CA ILE A 143 -8.65 1.30 1.98
C ILE A 143 -8.63 0.33 0.82
N ASN A 144 -9.42 -0.74 0.92
CA ASN A 144 -9.66 -1.70 -0.14
C ASN A 144 -11.00 -1.35 -0.82
N PHE A 145 -10.93 -0.75 -1.99
CA PHE A 145 -12.12 -0.25 -2.68
C PHE A 145 -12.97 -1.37 -3.28
N LYS A 146 -14.13 -1.04 -3.78
CA LYS A 146 -15.07 -1.97 -4.42
C LYS A 146 -14.39 -2.84 -5.47
N ASN A 147 -14.63 -4.16 -5.41
CA ASN A 147 -14.06 -5.22 -6.24
C ASN A 147 -12.54 -5.42 -6.11
N ALA A 148 -11.85 -4.64 -5.30
CA ALA A 148 -10.41 -4.78 -5.10
C ALA A 148 -10.07 -6.04 -4.28
N LYS A 149 -8.87 -6.58 -4.47
CA LYS A 149 -8.39 -7.74 -3.74
C LYS A 149 -7.05 -7.45 -3.08
N ALA A 150 -6.86 -7.92 -1.86
CA ALA A 150 -5.60 -7.79 -1.14
C ALA A 150 -5.31 -9.08 -0.36
N HIS A 151 -4.19 -9.72 -0.69
CA HIS A 151 -3.72 -10.95 -0.08
C HIS A 151 -2.34 -10.72 0.52
N PHE A 152 -2.19 -10.98 1.80
CA PHE A 152 -0.92 -10.88 2.52
C PHE A 152 -0.57 -12.24 3.15
N GLY A 153 0.63 -12.76 2.89
CA GLY A 153 1.08 -14.04 3.44
C GLY A 153 1.43 -14.02 4.93
N GLY A 154 1.60 -12.86 5.52
CA GLY A 154 1.98 -12.68 6.92
C GLY A 154 0.97 -11.86 7.73
N THR A 155 1.43 -11.38 8.88
CA THR A 155 0.65 -10.52 9.78
C THR A 155 0.37 -9.16 9.16
N VAL A 156 -0.84 -8.64 9.37
CA VAL A 156 -1.21 -7.27 9.01
C VAL A 156 -1.46 -6.45 10.27
N ASP A 157 -0.68 -5.38 10.43
CA ASP A 157 -0.74 -4.45 11.55
C ASP A 157 -1.05 -3.04 11.05
N LEU A 158 -2.26 -2.57 11.32
CA LEU A 158 -2.72 -1.22 10.97
C LEU A 158 -2.51 -0.22 12.13
N ASN A 159 -1.72 -0.62 13.14
CA ASN A 159 -1.49 0.17 14.34
C ASN A 159 -2.84 0.50 15.04
N SER A 160 -3.11 1.77 15.28
CA SER A 160 -4.35 2.22 15.92
C SER A 160 -5.36 2.80 14.92
N ASN A 161 -5.23 2.48 13.64
CA ASN A 161 -6.04 3.07 12.58
C ASN A 161 -7.15 2.15 12.08
N ALA A 162 -8.09 2.74 11.35
CA ALA A 162 -9.23 2.02 10.79
C ALA A 162 -8.87 1.24 9.51
N PHE A 163 -9.74 0.31 9.16
CA PHE A 163 -9.73 -0.47 7.93
C PHE A 163 -11.07 -0.32 7.20
N TYR A 164 -11.00 -0.11 5.89
CA TYR A 164 -12.17 -0.12 5.02
C TYR A 164 -12.03 -1.20 3.94
N ASN A 165 -12.98 -2.11 3.87
CA ASN A 165 -13.10 -3.14 2.85
C ASN A 165 -14.44 -2.96 2.11
N GLY A 166 -14.39 -2.54 0.87
CA GLY A 166 -15.54 -2.13 0.06
C GLY A 166 -16.41 -3.30 -0.40
N GLU A 167 -17.48 -3.00 -1.12
CA GLU A 167 -18.39 -4.00 -1.67
C GLU A 167 -17.67 -4.95 -2.63
N ASN A 168 -17.95 -6.25 -2.51
CA ASN A 168 -17.37 -7.32 -3.33
C ASN A 168 -15.84 -7.36 -3.32
N SER A 169 -15.19 -6.66 -2.40
CA SER A 169 -13.75 -6.73 -2.22
C SER A 169 -13.35 -7.96 -1.42
N VAL A 170 -12.09 -8.35 -1.55
CA VAL A 170 -11.49 -9.45 -0.79
C VAL A 170 -10.27 -8.93 -0.05
N PHE A 171 -10.18 -9.23 1.23
CA PHE A 171 -8.99 -9.02 2.03
C PHE A 171 -8.69 -10.26 2.83
N ASP A 172 -7.48 -10.77 2.74
CA ASP A 172 -7.01 -11.84 3.61
C ASP A 172 -5.55 -11.68 4.02
N CYS A 173 -5.20 -12.24 5.19
CA CYS A 173 -3.83 -12.33 5.67
C CYS A 173 -3.55 -13.69 6.29
N GLY A 174 -2.33 -14.18 6.09
CA GLY A 174 -1.85 -15.48 6.57
C GLY A 174 -1.39 -15.50 8.03
N GLY A 175 -1.40 -14.37 8.71
CA GLY A 175 -1.02 -14.21 10.12
C GLY A 175 -2.07 -13.50 10.93
N ASP A 176 -1.63 -12.84 12.01
CA ASP A 176 -2.48 -12.03 12.87
C ASP A 176 -2.92 -10.74 12.15
N TYR A 177 -4.08 -10.23 12.55
CA TYR A 177 -4.60 -8.95 12.06
C TYR A 177 -4.87 -8.03 13.24
N THR A 178 -4.21 -6.87 13.22
CA THR A 178 -4.36 -5.85 14.26
C THR A 178 -4.88 -4.55 13.67
N TYR A 179 -5.92 -3.99 14.26
CA TYR A 179 -6.52 -2.70 13.89
C TYR A 179 -6.83 -1.86 15.12
N GLY A 180 -7.13 -0.56 14.93
CA GLY A 180 -7.33 0.34 16.05
C GLY A 180 -8.78 0.70 16.32
N ILE A 181 -9.36 1.57 15.49
CA ILE A 181 -10.59 2.28 15.85
C ILE A 181 -11.83 1.56 15.32
N VAL A 182 -11.90 1.31 14.02
CA VAL A 182 -13.07 0.73 13.34
C VAL A 182 -12.62 -0.09 12.14
N THR A 183 -13.30 -1.21 11.93
CA THR A 183 -13.27 -1.94 10.67
C THR A 183 -14.63 -1.84 10.00
N ILE A 184 -14.67 -1.30 8.79
CA ILE A 184 -15.86 -1.34 7.94
C ILE A 184 -15.62 -2.40 6.88
N ASN A 185 -16.36 -3.50 6.96
CA ASN A 185 -16.24 -4.61 6.03
C ASN A 185 -17.56 -4.83 5.29
N LEU A 186 -17.58 -4.47 4.01
CA LEU A 186 -18.70 -4.70 3.07
C LEU A 186 -18.39 -5.81 2.06
N GLY A 187 -17.20 -6.40 2.16
CA GLY A 187 -16.71 -7.48 1.31
C GLY A 187 -16.40 -8.74 2.10
N SER A 188 -15.44 -9.51 1.62
CA SER A 188 -14.92 -10.71 2.27
C SER A 188 -13.64 -10.36 3.06
N PHE A 189 -13.54 -10.85 4.29
CA PHE A 189 -12.39 -10.70 5.17
C PHE A 189 -12.01 -12.03 5.79
N ALA A 190 -10.70 -12.36 5.79
CA ALA A 190 -10.16 -13.52 6.49
C ALA A 190 -8.79 -13.20 7.10
N ALA A 191 -8.54 -13.73 8.28
CA ALA A 191 -7.22 -13.77 8.91
C ALA A 191 -6.95 -15.19 9.40
N ALA A 192 -5.76 -15.72 9.15
CA ALA A 192 -5.41 -17.08 9.60
C ALA A 192 -5.00 -17.11 11.08
N GLY A 193 -4.55 -15.98 11.63
CA GLY A 193 -4.17 -15.81 13.04
C GLY A 193 -5.24 -15.09 13.86
N ASN A 194 -4.81 -14.46 14.95
CA ASN A 194 -5.68 -13.71 15.83
C ASN A 194 -6.14 -12.40 15.20
N VAL A 195 -7.36 -11.98 15.52
CA VAL A 195 -7.86 -10.65 15.18
C VAL A 195 -7.95 -9.84 16.45
N GLU A 196 -7.15 -8.79 16.54
CA GLU A 196 -7.02 -7.98 17.75
C GLU A 196 -7.32 -6.50 17.47
N MET A 197 -8.07 -5.88 18.36
CA MET A 197 -8.26 -4.43 18.36
C MET A 197 -7.29 -3.78 19.34
N ASN A 198 -6.35 -2.99 18.83
CA ASN A 198 -5.48 -2.17 19.66
C ASN A 198 -6.30 -1.06 20.32
N LYS A 199 -6.45 -1.13 21.63
CA LYS A 199 -7.05 -0.03 22.40
C LYS A 199 -6.10 1.17 22.35
N ILE A 200 -6.62 2.31 21.95
CA ILE A 200 -5.96 3.59 22.17
C ILE A 200 -6.07 3.86 23.67
N ASN A 201 -4.93 3.90 24.36
CA ASN A 201 -4.86 4.35 25.74
C ASN A 201 -4.80 5.87 25.79
#